data_ceb92f4aa71ed3590e65ac992c87fc65
#
_entry.id   ceb92f4aa71ed3590e65ac992c87fc65
#
_cell.length_a   1.000
_cell.length_b   1.000
_cell.length_c   1.000
_cell.angle_alpha   90.00
_cell.angle_beta   90.00
_cell.angle_gamma   90.00
#
_symmetry.space_group_name_H-M   'P 1'
#
loop_
_entity.id
_entity.type
_entity.pdbx_description
1 polymer ?
#
loop_
_entity_poly.entity_id
_entity_poly.type
_entity_poly.pdbx_seq_one_letter_code
_entity_poly.pdbx_strand_id
1 'polypeptide(L)'
;NYLCACLPLTKNEVAFAFPDVTTGHFSVSTASLTAFECEFSRRLPKEILLPESLELPAEIDFLVKSESVLVTPLPDKVFSEKEARAVLLSHFKLDSETGLGLEGRLFELRVAGACLHYLRDLKRSELSHITQLDLLNLCDYMTLDPSTLRNLELVRPLNTDDVSSTLCSVVDFSVTAMGGRLLREWISHPLISVPKIRKREEAVAELVSSPILLDELKKGRTPNPDIMCNK
;
A
#
# COMPACT_ATOMS: atom_id res chain seq x y z
N ASN A 1 8.06 4.11 -4.06
CA ASN A 1 9.01 3.79 -2.98
C ASN A 1 8.24 3.48 -1.70
N TYR A 2 7.99 2.19 -1.47
CA TYR A 2 7.33 1.74 -0.26
C TYR A 2 8.33 1.64 0.90
N LEU A 3 7.86 2.04 2.08
CA LEU A 3 8.41 1.72 3.39
C LEU A 3 7.49 0.68 4.01
N CYS A 4 8.00 -0.17 4.89
CA CYS A 4 7.20 -1.11 5.66
C CYS A 4 7.47 -0.89 7.15
N ALA A 5 6.44 -0.89 8.00
CA ALA A 5 6.63 -1.18 9.42
C ALA A 5 5.87 -2.46 9.74
N CYS A 6 6.43 -3.34 10.54
CA CYS A 6 5.73 -4.55 10.94
C CYS A 6 5.93 -4.88 12.42
N LEU A 7 4.90 -5.53 12.98
CA LEU A 7 4.86 -6.09 14.33
C LEU A 7 4.31 -7.51 14.24
N PRO A 8 5.13 -8.55 14.34
CA PRO A 8 4.66 -9.90 14.60
C PRO A 8 3.91 -9.97 15.92
N LEU A 9 2.68 -10.45 15.90
CA LEU A 9 1.81 -10.55 17.08
C LEU A 9 1.82 -11.95 17.65
N THR A 10 1.79 -12.92 16.76
CA THR A 10 1.88 -14.35 17.06
C THR A 10 2.79 -15.02 16.02
N LYS A 11 2.98 -16.34 16.13
CA LYS A 11 3.74 -17.09 15.11
C LYS A 11 3.14 -17.01 13.71
N ASN A 12 1.85 -16.67 13.59
CA ASN A 12 1.13 -16.68 12.31
C ASN A 12 0.40 -15.38 12.00
N GLU A 13 0.57 -14.34 12.79
CA GLU A 13 -0.16 -13.09 12.60
C GLU A 13 0.77 -11.88 12.74
N VAL A 14 0.67 -10.94 11.80
CA VAL A 14 1.53 -9.78 11.69
C VAL A 14 0.67 -8.54 11.45
N ALA A 15 0.88 -7.49 12.22
CA ALA A 15 0.40 -6.16 11.90
C ALA A 15 1.44 -5.43 11.07
N PHE A 16 1.02 -4.75 10.02
CA PHE A 16 1.93 -4.06 9.11
C PHE A 16 1.31 -2.81 8.50
N ALA A 17 2.18 -1.92 8.07
CA ALA A 17 1.83 -0.69 7.39
C ALA A 17 2.75 -0.45 6.19
N PHE A 18 2.19 0.02 5.08
CA PHE A 18 2.91 0.36 3.86
C PHE A 18 2.56 1.78 3.40
N PRO A 19 3.30 2.79 3.80
CA PRO A 19 3.23 4.10 3.16
C PRO A 19 4.00 4.11 1.83
N ASP A 20 3.37 4.62 0.77
CA ASP A 20 4.07 5.04 -0.44
C ASP A 20 4.43 6.53 -0.33
N VAL A 21 5.68 6.79 -0.04
CA VAL A 21 6.20 8.15 0.15
C VAL A 21 6.06 9.03 -1.09
N THR A 22 5.81 8.45 -2.26
CA THR A 22 5.72 9.17 -3.53
C THR A 22 4.30 9.58 -3.89
N THR A 23 3.32 8.72 -3.57
CA THR A 23 1.91 8.95 -3.90
C THR A 23 1.09 9.45 -2.72
N GLY A 24 1.59 9.27 -1.49
CA GLY A 24 0.85 9.54 -0.27
C GLY A 24 -0.14 8.43 0.12
N HIS A 25 -0.23 7.36 -0.67
CA HIS A 25 -1.06 6.21 -0.32
C HIS A 25 -0.48 5.51 0.92
N PHE A 26 -1.28 5.36 1.95
CA PHE A 26 -0.86 4.78 3.21
C PHE A 26 -1.84 3.69 3.63
N SER A 27 -1.42 2.43 3.53
CA SER A 27 -2.25 1.28 3.89
C SER A 27 -1.74 0.58 5.15
N VAL A 28 -2.67 0.03 5.93
CA VAL A 28 -2.39 -0.69 7.16
C VAL A 28 -3.30 -1.91 7.27
N SER A 29 -2.80 -2.99 7.85
CA SER A 29 -3.58 -4.22 8.09
C SER A 29 -2.96 -5.07 9.19
N THR A 30 -3.76 -5.99 9.72
CA THR A 30 -3.31 -7.17 10.47
C THR A 30 -3.77 -8.42 9.72
N ALA A 31 -2.86 -9.34 9.46
CA ALA A 31 -3.15 -10.52 8.66
C ALA A 31 -2.24 -11.70 9.02
N SER A 32 -2.53 -12.86 8.42
CA SER A 32 -1.66 -14.02 8.55
C SER A 32 -0.26 -13.74 7.96
N LEU A 33 0.74 -14.43 8.47
CA LEU A 33 2.11 -14.33 7.99
C LEU A 33 2.19 -14.54 6.47
N THR A 34 1.50 -15.55 5.95
CA THR A 34 1.46 -15.82 4.50
C THR A 34 0.86 -14.65 3.70
N ALA A 35 -0.21 -14.02 4.21
CA ALA A 35 -0.79 -12.85 3.56
C ALA A 35 0.17 -11.64 3.60
N PHE A 36 0.88 -11.46 4.71
CA PHE A 36 1.93 -10.44 4.82
C PHE A 36 3.06 -10.69 3.82
N GLU A 37 3.56 -11.93 3.69
CA GLU A 37 4.59 -12.31 2.72
C GLU A 37 4.17 -11.98 1.28
N CYS A 38 2.91 -12.26 0.94
CA CYS A 38 2.36 -11.90 -0.37
C CYS A 38 2.36 -10.37 -0.59
N GLU A 39 1.90 -9.59 0.39
CA GLU A 39 1.87 -8.13 0.30
C GLU A 39 3.27 -7.53 0.26
N PHE A 40 4.19 -8.07 1.04
CA PHE A 40 5.58 -7.64 1.06
C PHE A 40 6.25 -7.86 -0.30
N SER A 41 6.11 -9.06 -0.87
CA SER A 41 6.68 -9.42 -2.18
C SER A 41 6.07 -8.62 -3.34
N ARG A 42 4.81 -8.22 -3.23
CA ARG A 42 4.14 -7.37 -4.22
C ARG A 42 4.64 -5.93 -4.20
N ARG A 43 4.75 -5.36 -2.99
CA ARG A 43 5.10 -3.94 -2.81
C ARG A 43 6.60 -3.70 -2.86
N LEU A 44 7.40 -4.69 -2.52
CA LEU A 44 8.86 -4.66 -2.49
C LEU A 44 9.38 -3.41 -1.78
N PRO A 45 9.10 -3.27 -0.49
CA PRO A 45 9.57 -2.12 0.26
C PRO A 45 11.09 -2.04 0.21
N LYS A 46 11.63 -0.85 0.23
CA LYS A 46 13.09 -0.66 0.28
C LYS A 46 13.63 -0.78 1.69
N GLU A 47 12.77 -0.58 2.66
CA GLU A 47 13.14 -0.54 4.06
C GLU A 47 12.00 -1.08 4.92
N ILE A 48 12.36 -1.82 5.98
CA ILE A 48 11.43 -2.33 6.99
C ILE A 48 11.82 -1.81 8.37
N LEU A 49 10.83 -1.27 9.08
CA LEU A 49 10.96 -0.72 10.42
C LEU A 49 10.46 -1.73 11.44
N LEU A 50 11.24 -1.93 12.49
CA LEU A 50 10.98 -2.90 13.56
C LEU A 50 11.32 -2.29 14.91
N PRO A 51 10.67 -2.72 16.01
CA PRO A 51 11.15 -2.43 17.36
C PRO A 51 12.56 -3.01 17.59
N GLU A 52 13.43 -2.29 18.29
CA GLU A 52 14.79 -2.75 18.62
C GLU A 52 14.80 -4.04 19.43
N SER A 53 13.80 -4.25 20.30
CA SER A 53 13.69 -5.45 21.13
C SER A 53 13.15 -6.67 20.38
N LEU A 54 12.72 -6.51 19.14
CA LEU A 54 12.04 -7.56 18.38
C LEU A 54 13.03 -8.43 17.60
N GLU A 55 13.00 -9.73 17.84
CA GLU A 55 13.63 -10.71 16.96
C GLU A 55 12.64 -11.06 15.82
N LEU A 56 13.12 -10.96 14.59
CA LEU A 56 12.32 -11.30 13.42
C LEU A 56 12.02 -12.80 13.37
N PRO A 57 10.78 -13.20 13.11
CA PRO A 57 10.48 -14.56 12.71
C PRO A 57 11.34 -14.99 11.52
N ALA A 58 11.76 -16.26 11.49
CA ALA A 58 12.68 -16.77 10.48
C ALA A 58 12.17 -16.56 9.05
N GLU A 59 10.87 -16.67 8.85
CA GLU A 59 10.21 -16.47 7.57
C GLU A 59 10.34 -15.03 7.08
N ILE A 60 10.12 -14.05 7.96
CA ILE A 60 10.26 -12.63 7.62
C ILE A 60 11.73 -12.28 7.41
N ASP A 61 12.64 -12.81 8.23
CA ASP A 61 14.08 -12.60 8.09
C ASP A 61 14.59 -13.14 6.74
N PHE A 62 14.12 -14.33 6.34
CA PHE A 62 14.42 -14.89 5.02
C PHE A 62 13.91 -14.00 3.89
N LEU A 63 12.66 -13.52 3.99
CA LEU A 63 12.04 -12.64 2.98
C LEU A 63 12.80 -11.32 2.83
N VAL A 64 13.16 -10.69 3.94
CA VAL A 64 13.92 -9.44 3.97
C VAL A 64 15.31 -9.60 3.34
N LYS A 65 15.99 -10.70 3.63
CA LYS A 65 17.31 -11.00 3.07
C LYS A 65 17.24 -11.33 1.58
N SER A 66 16.25 -12.12 1.16
CA SER A 66 16.09 -12.52 -0.25
C SER A 66 15.81 -11.33 -1.17
N GLU A 67 15.07 -10.35 -0.70
CA GLU A 67 14.72 -9.13 -1.45
C GLU A 67 15.70 -7.95 -1.20
N SER A 68 16.76 -8.18 -0.41
CA SER A 68 17.77 -7.18 -0.07
C SER A 68 17.18 -5.90 0.54
N VAL A 69 16.19 -6.06 1.42
CA VAL A 69 15.49 -4.94 2.08
C VAL A 69 16.30 -4.47 3.28
N LEU A 70 16.45 -3.16 3.44
CA LEU A 70 17.13 -2.58 4.58
C LEU A 70 16.27 -2.77 5.85
N VAL A 71 16.88 -3.27 6.91
CA VAL A 71 16.24 -3.38 8.23
C VAL A 71 16.67 -2.20 9.09
N THR A 72 15.70 -1.43 9.56
CA THR A 72 15.93 -0.27 10.42
C THR A 72 15.24 -0.49 11.77
N PRO A 73 16.00 -0.85 12.82
CA PRO A 73 15.45 -0.92 14.16
C PRO A 73 15.13 0.47 14.69
N LEU A 74 13.98 0.61 15.33
CA LEU A 74 13.55 1.84 16.01
C LEU A 74 13.31 1.57 17.50
N PRO A 75 13.53 2.57 18.36
CA PRO A 75 13.21 2.44 19.77
C PRO A 75 11.79 1.93 20.02
N ASP A 76 11.60 0.98 20.91
CA ASP A 76 10.29 0.37 21.20
C ASP A 76 9.21 1.40 21.54
N LYS A 77 9.61 2.53 22.11
CA LYS A 77 8.75 3.65 22.42
C LYS A 77 7.99 4.17 21.18
N VAL A 78 8.61 4.14 20.00
CA VAL A 78 8.01 4.61 18.73
C VAL A 78 6.80 3.74 18.35
N PHE A 79 6.85 2.45 18.68
CA PHE A 79 5.74 1.52 18.51
C PHE A 79 4.76 1.49 19.69
N SER A 80 4.86 2.40 20.66
CA SER A 80 3.91 2.48 21.75
C SER A 80 2.59 3.09 21.27
N GLU A 81 1.46 2.67 21.87
CA GLU A 81 0.13 3.22 21.58
C GLU A 81 0.09 4.74 21.72
N LYS A 82 0.68 5.26 22.79
CA LYS A 82 0.68 6.68 23.13
C LYS A 82 1.38 7.53 22.05
N GLU A 83 2.59 7.14 21.65
CA GLU A 83 3.36 7.87 20.63
C GLU A 83 2.71 7.74 19.26
N ALA A 84 2.28 6.53 18.88
CA ALA A 84 1.60 6.28 17.62
C ALA A 84 0.32 7.14 17.49
N ARG A 85 -0.50 7.16 18.54
CA ARG A 85 -1.71 7.98 18.60
C ARG A 85 -1.40 9.46 18.43
N ALA A 86 -0.45 9.97 19.19
CA ALA A 86 -0.07 11.39 19.15
C ALA A 86 0.42 11.82 17.76
N VAL A 87 1.25 10.99 17.12
CA VAL A 87 1.80 11.27 15.78
C VAL A 87 0.71 11.24 14.72
N LEU A 88 -0.17 10.24 14.74
CA LEU A 88 -1.26 10.10 13.76
C LEU A 88 -2.29 11.23 13.90
N LEU A 89 -2.81 11.50 15.09
CA LEU A 89 -3.78 12.58 15.30
C LEU A 89 -3.21 13.94 14.92
N SER A 90 -1.96 14.21 15.30
CA SER A 90 -1.27 15.45 14.92
C SER A 90 -1.09 15.57 13.40
N HIS A 91 -0.81 14.46 12.68
CA HIS A 91 -0.58 14.47 11.24
C HIS A 91 -1.88 14.73 10.47
N PHE A 92 -2.92 13.98 10.79
CA PHE A 92 -4.21 14.05 10.11
C PHE A 92 -5.11 15.19 10.65
N LYS A 93 -4.63 15.93 11.66
CA LYS A 93 -5.37 17.03 12.32
C LYS A 93 -6.73 16.59 12.85
N LEU A 94 -6.75 15.45 13.52
CA LEU A 94 -7.95 14.83 14.08
C LEU A 94 -7.93 14.90 15.61
N ASP A 95 -9.11 15.05 16.21
CA ASP A 95 -9.27 15.07 17.67
C ASP A 95 -9.43 13.65 18.26
N SER A 96 -9.77 12.66 17.43
CA SER A 96 -10.00 11.28 17.87
C SER A 96 -9.64 10.24 16.80
N GLU A 97 -9.47 8.99 17.20
CA GLU A 97 -9.16 7.84 16.32
C GLU A 97 -10.31 7.47 15.39
N THR A 98 -11.54 7.87 15.72
CA THR A 98 -12.74 7.63 14.90
C THR A 98 -12.54 8.13 13.48
N GLY A 99 -11.88 9.28 13.33
CA GLY A 99 -11.54 9.85 12.00
C GLY A 99 -10.51 9.07 11.22
N LEU A 100 -9.75 8.17 11.87
CA LEU A 100 -8.75 7.31 11.22
C LEU A 100 -9.32 5.96 10.76
N GLY A 101 -10.52 5.57 11.22
CA GLY A 101 -11.07 4.24 11.00
C GLY A 101 -10.31 3.11 11.71
N LEU A 102 -9.51 3.43 12.73
CA LEU A 102 -8.69 2.50 13.50
C LEU A 102 -9.26 2.18 14.90
N GLU A 103 -10.55 2.39 15.11
CA GLU A 103 -11.19 2.06 16.39
C GLU A 103 -11.02 0.58 16.74
N GLY A 104 -10.48 0.30 17.94
CA GLY A 104 -10.19 -1.05 18.39
C GLY A 104 -9.05 -1.76 17.65
N ARG A 105 -8.29 -1.08 16.79
CA ARG A 105 -7.21 -1.62 15.97
C ARG A 105 -5.85 -1.13 16.46
N LEU A 106 -5.51 -1.57 17.67
CA LEU A 106 -4.31 -1.11 18.37
C LEU A 106 -3.02 -1.38 17.60
N PHE A 107 -2.91 -2.54 16.98
CA PHE A 107 -1.66 -2.95 16.34
C PHE A 107 -1.45 -2.22 15.01
N GLU A 108 -2.52 -2.01 14.25
CA GLU A 108 -2.52 -1.19 13.04
C GLU A 108 -2.15 0.26 13.34
N LEU A 109 -2.69 0.81 14.44
CA LEU A 109 -2.32 2.15 14.92
C LEU A 109 -0.83 2.25 15.24
N ARG A 110 -0.27 1.25 15.94
CA ARG A 110 1.16 1.23 16.32
C ARG A 110 2.09 1.21 15.13
N VAL A 111 1.83 0.36 14.12
CA VAL A 111 2.68 0.28 12.91
C VAL A 111 2.51 1.51 12.02
N ALA A 112 1.31 2.06 11.90
CA ALA A 112 1.08 3.31 11.17
C ALA A 112 1.80 4.49 11.83
N GLY A 113 1.69 4.60 13.15
CA GLY A 113 2.39 5.64 13.93
C GLY A 113 3.91 5.56 13.78
N ALA A 114 4.48 4.36 13.82
CA ALA A 114 5.91 4.15 13.63
C ALA A 114 6.39 4.60 12.24
N CYS A 115 5.65 4.28 11.19
CA CYS A 115 5.93 4.77 9.83
C CYS A 115 5.95 6.30 9.76
N LEU A 116 4.92 6.96 10.28
CA LEU A 116 4.84 8.43 10.25
C LEU A 116 5.90 9.09 11.11
N HIS A 117 6.19 8.53 12.28
CA HIS A 117 7.27 9.02 13.14
C HIS A 117 8.60 9.01 12.38
N TYR A 118 8.95 7.87 11.80
CA TYR A 118 10.18 7.70 11.03
C TYR A 118 10.25 8.65 9.82
N LEU A 119 9.17 8.77 9.06
CA LEU A 119 9.12 9.66 7.90
C LEU A 119 9.25 11.14 8.28
N ARG A 120 8.72 11.55 9.43
CA ARG A 120 8.88 12.92 9.94
C ARG A 120 10.33 13.21 10.35
N ASP A 121 10.99 12.24 10.96
CA ASP A 121 12.39 12.40 11.38
C ASP A 121 13.35 12.46 10.18
N LEU A 122 13.14 11.62 9.17
CA LEU A 122 13.95 11.62 7.94
C LEU A 122 13.72 12.86 7.08
N LYS A 123 12.46 13.19 6.85
CA LYS A 123 12.06 14.32 6.04
C LYS A 123 11.58 15.42 6.97
N ARG A 124 12.42 16.36 7.29
CA ARG A 124 12.01 17.63 7.91
C ARG A 124 11.02 18.43 7.05
N SER A 125 10.60 17.90 5.89
CA SER A 125 9.66 18.46 4.94
C SER A 125 8.26 17.88 5.12
N GLU A 126 7.25 18.68 4.77
CA GLU A 126 5.84 18.36 4.90
C GLU A 126 5.46 17.04 4.22
N LEU A 127 4.92 16.10 5.00
CA LEU A 127 4.25 14.89 4.51
C LEU A 127 2.77 15.19 4.20
N SER A 128 2.49 16.41 3.75
CA SER A 128 1.14 16.93 3.50
C SER A 128 0.37 16.16 2.42
N HIS A 129 1.10 15.43 1.57
CA HIS A 129 0.51 14.57 0.54
C HIS A 129 -0.02 13.23 1.09
N ILE A 130 0.34 12.84 2.31
CA ILE A 130 -0.26 11.71 3.01
C ILE A 130 -1.51 12.22 3.72
N THR A 131 -2.66 12.13 3.06
CA THR A 131 -3.90 12.73 3.52
C THR A 131 -4.86 11.76 4.19
N GLN A 132 -4.68 10.46 3.97
CA GLN A 132 -5.56 9.43 4.52
C GLN A 132 -4.80 8.13 4.80
N LEU A 133 -5.36 7.35 5.70
CA LEU A 133 -4.90 6.02 6.07
C LEU A 133 -5.97 5.01 5.67
N ASP A 134 -5.60 4.05 4.82
CA ASP A 134 -6.53 3.06 4.30
C ASP A 134 -6.35 1.72 5.02
N LEU A 135 -7.43 1.20 5.59
CA LEU A 135 -7.45 -0.14 6.13
C LEU A 135 -7.50 -1.14 4.96
N LEU A 136 -6.42 -1.89 4.76
CA LEU A 136 -6.33 -2.89 3.71
C LEU A 136 -7.12 -4.14 4.11
N ASN A 137 -8.25 -4.36 3.45
CA ASN A 137 -9.03 -5.58 3.60
C ASN A 137 -8.54 -6.64 2.61
N LEU A 138 -7.66 -7.52 3.05
CA LEU A 138 -7.06 -8.55 2.19
C LEU A 138 -8.09 -9.59 1.71
N CYS A 139 -9.24 -9.73 2.39
CA CYS A 139 -10.31 -10.62 1.95
C CYS A 139 -10.96 -10.21 0.63
N ASP A 140 -10.76 -8.99 0.17
CA ASP A 140 -11.30 -8.50 -1.09
C ASP A 140 -10.43 -8.84 -2.31
N TYR A 141 -9.20 -9.29 -2.06
CA TYR A 141 -8.20 -9.56 -3.07
C TYR A 141 -7.84 -11.03 -3.19
N MET A 142 -7.51 -11.47 -4.39
CA MET A 142 -6.98 -12.80 -4.64
C MET A 142 -5.61 -12.94 -3.98
N THR A 143 -5.45 -13.95 -3.14
CA THR A 143 -4.15 -14.29 -2.56
C THR A 143 -3.31 -14.98 -3.64
N LEU A 144 -2.26 -14.30 -4.09
CA LEU A 144 -1.27 -14.84 -5.02
C LEU A 144 0.04 -14.95 -4.25
N ASP A 145 0.58 -16.14 -4.14
CA ASP A 145 1.89 -16.35 -3.51
C ASP A 145 3.02 -15.73 -4.35
N PRO A 146 4.20 -15.46 -3.75
CA PRO A 146 5.31 -14.79 -4.44
C PRO A 146 5.80 -15.57 -5.67
N SER A 147 5.74 -16.90 -5.66
CA SER A 147 6.17 -17.73 -6.79
C SER A 147 5.18 -17.61 -7.95
N THR A 148 3.89 -17.63 -7.66
CA THR A 148 2.82 -17.42 -8.65
C THR A 148 2.92 -16.05 -9.29
N LEU A 149 3.09 -14.97 -8.50
CA LEU A 149 3.27 -13.61 -9.03
C LEU A 149 4.48 -13.52 -9.97
N ARG A 150 5.59 -14.16 -9.60
CA ARG A 150 6.79 -14.20 -10.41
C ARG A 150 6.58 -14.97 -11.70
N ASN A 151 6.00 -16.19 -11.60
CA ASN A 151 5.81 -17.08 -12.75
C ASN A 151 4.80 -16.56 -13.78
N LEU A 152 3.83 -15.76 -13.35
CA LEU A 152 2.87 -15.11 -14.24
C LEU A 152 3.43 -13.89 -14.98
N GLU A 153 4.65 -13.46 -14.64
CA GLU A 153 5.30 -12.28 -15.25
C GLU A 153 4.38 -11.05 -15.36
N LEU A 154 3.58 -10.81 -14.33
CA LEU A 154 2.57 -9.75 -14.36
C LEU A 154 3.19 -8.36 -14.51
N VAL A 155 4.26 -8.10 -13.76
CA VAL A 155 4.90 -6.78 -13.65
C VAL A 155 6.40 -6.84 -13.90
N ARG A 156 7.03 -8.00 -13.68
CA ARG A 156 8.46 -8.23 -13.86
C ARG A 156 8.69 -9.50 -14.67
N PRO A 157 9.61 -9.48 -15.65
CA PRO A 157 9.97 -10.67 -16.40
C PRO A 157 10.84 -11.61 -15.55
N LEU A 158 10.81 -12.91 -15.85
CA LEU A 158 11.59 -13.95 -15.16
C LEU A 158 13.07 -13.96 -15.57
N ASN A 159 13.30 -13.89 -16.88
CA ASN A 159 14.59 -14.25 -17.46
C ASN A 159 15.27 -13.11 -18.25
N THR A 160 14.66 -11.95 -18.32
CA THR A 160 15.18 -10.81 -19.09
C THR A 160 15.00 -9.53 -18.31
N ASP A 161 15.84 -8.54 -18.56
CA ASP A 161 15.63 -7.18 -18.07
C ASP A 161 14.59 -6.40 -18.93
N ASP A 162 14.07 -7.06 -19.99
CA ASP A 162 13.10 -6.47 -20.90
C ASP A 162 11.68 -6.54 -20.32
N VAL A 163 11.28 -5.47 -19.70
CA VAL A 163 9.95 -5.31 -19.09
C VAL A 163 8.81 -5.36 -20.12
N SER A 164 9.11 -5.26 -21.42
CA SER A 164 8.10 -5.27 -22.50
C SER A 164 7.35 -6.60 -22.62
N SER A 165 7.91 -7.68 -22.08
CA SER A 165 7.31 -9.02 -22.08
C SER A 165 6.23 -9.24 -21.02
N THR A 166 6.03 -8.28 -20.10
CA THR A 166 5.09 -8.45 -18.97
C THR A 166 3.64 -8.13 -19.36
N LEU A 167 2.66 -8.74 -18.66
CA LEU A 167 1.25 -8.40 -18.86
C LEU A 167 1.01 -6.90 -18.68
N CYS A 168 1.62 -6.31 -17.65
CA CYS A 168 1.48 -4.88 -17.38
C CYS A 168 1.91 -4.03 -18.57
N SER A 169 3.03 -4.34 -19.21
CA SER A 169 3.54 -3.56 -20.35
C SER A 169 2.61 -3.59 -21.54
N VAL A 170 1.93 -4.73 -21.76
CA VAL A 170 0.98 -4.90 -22.90
C VAL A 170 -0.28 -4.07 -22.71
N VAL A 171 -0.74 -3.89 -21.46
CA VAL A 171 -2.01 -3.19 -21.17
C VAL A 171 -1.81 -1.77 -20.63
N ASP A 172 -0.57 -1.32 -20.43
CA ASP A 172 -0.27 0.02 -19.90
C ASP A 172 -0.28 1.08 -21.00
N PHE A 173 -1.46 1.67 -21.20
CA PHE A 173 -1.67 2.86 -22.03
C PHE A 173 -1.85 4.12 -21.18
N SER A 174 -1.41 4.11 -19.93
CA SER A 174 -1.58 5.25 -19.03
C SER A 174 -0.77 6.46 -19.48
N VAL A 175 -1.38 7.64 -19.39
CA VAL A 175 -0.75 8.91 -19.78
C VAL A 175 0.03 9.52 -18.62
N THR A 176 -0.29 9.14 -17.38
CA THR A 176 0.32 9.69 -16.18
C THR A 176 1.08 8.62 -15.40
N ALA A 177 2.15 9.03 -14.71
CA ALA A 177 2.89 8.14 -13.83
C ALA A 177 2.02 7.55 -12.69
N MET A 178 1.01 8.30 -12.23
CA MET A 178 0.05 7.82 -11.23
C MET A 178 -0.86 6.73 -11.80
N GLY A 179 -1.36 6.91 -13.03
CA GLY A 179 -2.17 5.92 -13.73
C GLY A 179 -1.42 4.60 -13.93
N GLY A 180 -0.16 4.65 -14.38
CA GLY A 180 0.65 3.46 -14.52
C GLY A 180 0.93 2.73 -13.20
N ARG A 181 1.06 3.47 -12.08
CA ARG A 181 1.20 2.86 -10.75
C ARG A 181 -0.09 2.18 -10.31
N LEU A 182 -1.23 2.85 -10.49
CA LEU A 182 -2.55 2.28 -10.17
C LEU A 182 -2.83 1.03 -10.98
N LEU A 183 -2.50 1.03 -12.27
CA LEU A 183 -2.65 -0.14 -13.14
C LEU A 183 -1.81 -1.33 -12.63
N ARG A 184 -0.55 -1.09 -12.29
CA ARG A 184 0.32 -2.13 -11.70
C ARG A 184 -0.26 -2.68 -10.41
N GLU A 185 -0.77 -1.81 -9.54
CA GLU A 185 -1.44 -2.23 -8.31
C GLU A 185 -2.66 -3.09 -8.61
N TRP A 186 -3.51 -2.71 -9.56
CA TRP A 186 -4.69 -3.50 -9.92
C TRP A 186 -4.35 -4.86 -10.52
N ILE A 187 -3.32 -4.94 -11.35
CA ILE A 187 -2.83 -6.20 -11.93
C ILE A 187 -2.23 -7.11 -10.86
N SER A 188 -1.47 -6.54 -9.91
CA SER A 188 -0.84 -7.29 -8.83
C SER A 188 -1.82 -7.69 -7.72
N HIS A 189 -2.95 -6.98 -7.58
CA HIS A 189 -3.98 -7.20 -6.57
C HIS A 189 -5.35 -7.41 -7.23
N PRO A 190 -5.57 -8.56 -7.88
CA PRO A 190 -6.86 -8.87 -8.49
C PRO A 190 -7.97 -8.92 -7.44
N LEU A 191 -9.06 -8.23 -7.68
CA LEU A 191 -10.22 -8.29 -6.80
C LEU A 191 -10.96 -9.63 -6.96
N ILE A 192 -11.49 -10.13 -5.83
CA ILE A 192 -12.44 -11.26 -5.81
C ILE A 192 -13.86 -10.81 -5.42
N SER A 193 -13.98 -9.62 -4.87
CA SER A 193 -15.27 -9.02 -4.49
C SER A 193 -16.03 -8.58 -5.74
N VAL A 194 -17.06 -9.31 -6.11
CA VAL A 194 -17.90 -9.02 -7.31
C VAL A 194 -18.46 -7.58 -7.30
N PRO A 195 -18.97 -7.04 -6.19
CA PRO A 195 -19.43 -5.64 -6.18
C PRO A 195 -18.33 -4.64 -6.53
N LYS A 196 -17.10 -4.85 -6.01
CA LYS A 196 -15.96 -3.97 -6.30
C LYS A 196 -15.48 -4.11 -7.74
N ILE A 197 -15.51 -5.33 -8.31
CA ILE A 197 -15.21 -5.58 -9.73
C ILE A 197 -16.19 -4.82 -10.61
N ARG A 198 -17.50 -4.99 -10.37
CA ARG A 198 -18.54 -4.29 -11.14
C ARG A 198 -18.40 -2.78 -11.09
N LYS A 199 -18.08 -2.22 -9.92
CA LYS A 199 -17.86 -0.77 -9.79
C LYS A 199 -16.69 -0.28 -10.66
N ARG A 200 -15.62 -1.06 -10.79
CA ARG A 200 -14.51 -0.74 -11.71
C ARG A 200 -14.94 -0.84 -13.17
N GLU A 201 -15.68 -1.91 -13.53
CA GLU A 201 -16.21 -2.12 -14.87
C GLU A 201 -17.18 -1.00 -15.30
N GLU A 202 -18.04 -0.55 -14.40
CA GLU A 202 -18.96 0.58 -14.62
C GLU A 202 -18.20 1.87 -14.92
N ALA A 203 -17.16 2.18 -14.15
CA ALA A 203 -16.32 3.35 -14.39
C ALA A 203 -15.60 3.29 -15.75
N VAL A 204 -15.10 2.12 -16.13
CA VAL A 204 -14.50 1.91 -17.45
C VAL A 204 -15.53 2.05 -18.56
N ALA A 205 -16.73 1.46 -18.41
CA ALA A 205 -17.80 1.55 -19.38
C ALA A 205 -18.28 3.00 -19.59
N GLU A 206 -18.35 3.79 -18.54
CA GLU A 206 -18.68 5.22 -18.61
C GLU A 206 -17.64 5.98 -19.45
N LEU A 207 -16.35 5.76 -19.21
CA LEU A 207 -15.29 6.40 -19.98
C LEU A 207 -15.26 5.96 -21.44
N VAL A 208 -15.53 4.68 -21.72
CA VAL A 208 -15.61 4.16 -23.09
C VAL A 208 -16.79 4.76 -23.84
N SER A 209 -17.93 4.95 -23.15
CA SER A 209 -19.15 5.54 -23.76
C SER A 209 -19.05 7.06 -23.94
N SER A 210 -18.10 7.72 -23.31
CA SER A 210 -17.92 9.19 -23.34
C SER A 210 -16.51 9.61 -23.80
N PRO A 211 -16.22 9.55 -25.13
CA PRO A 211 -14.89 9.91 -25.66
C PRO A 211 -14.46 11.34 -25.33
N ILE A 212 -15.42 12.27 -25.19
CA ILE A 212 -15.17 13.67 -24.85
C ILE A 212 -14.61 13.75 -23.42
N LEU A 213 -15.24 13.07 -22.46
CA LEU A 213 -14.80 13.02 -21.07
C LEU A 213 -13.39 12.38 -20.98
N LEU A 214 -13.14 11.32 -21.71
CA LEU A 214 -11.85 10.66 -21.77
C LEU A 214 -10.75 11.59 -22.30
N ASP A 215 -11.04 12.39 -23.33
CA ASP A 215 -10.10 13.34 -23.91
C ASP A 215 -9.81 14.53 -22.96
N GLU A 216 -10.82 15.00 -22.24
CA GLU A 216 -10.66 16.04 -21.21
C GLU A 216 -9.78 15.55 -20.05
N LEU A 217 -10.00 14.33 -19.57
CA LEU A 217 -9.16 13.70 -18.53
C LEU A 217 -7.72 13.54 -18.99
N LYS A 218 -7.49 13.09 -20.23
CA LYS A 218 -6.16 12.97 -20.82
C LYS A 218 -5.43 14.30 -20.94
N LYS A 219 -6.14 15.38 -21.17
CA LYS A 219 -5.58 16.75 -21.26
C LYS A 219 -5.32 17.40 -19.89
N GLY A 220 -5.55 16.69 -18.79
CA GLY A 220 -5.35 17.19 -17.44
C GLY A 220 -6.36 18.27 -17.03
N ARG A 221 -7.44 18.44 -17.76
CA ARG A 221 -8.59 19.23 -17.33
C ARG A 221 -9.35 18.34 -16.33
N THR A 222 -9.19 18.60 -15.04
CA THR A 222 -10.01 17.95 -14.04
C THR A 222 -11.48 18.23 -14.36
N PRO A 223 -12.30 17.21 -14.62
CA PRO A 223 -13.74 17.41 -14.64
C PRO A 223 -14.12 17.98 -13.29
N ASN A 224 -15.12 18.88 -13.30
CA ASN A 224 -15.67 19.48 -12.08
C ASN A 224 -15.89 18.37 -11.02
N PRO A 225 -15.33 18.47 -9.81
CA PRO A 225 -15.45 17.45 -8.78
C PRO A 225 -16.90 17.04 -8.47
N ASP A 226 -17.88 17.90 -8.78
CA ASP A 226 -19.31 17.61 -8.63
C ASP A 226 -19.82 16.49 -9.56
N ILE A 227 -19.09 16.11 -10.60
CA ILE A 227 -19.46 15.01 -11.51
C ILE A 227 -18.98 13.65 -10.97
N MET A 228 -17.93 13.62 -10.15
CA MET A 228 -17.36 12.39 -9.60
C MET A 228 -18.01 11.93 -8.28
N CYS A 229 -18.72 12.80 -7.56
CA CYS A 229 -19.29 12.51 -6.24
C CYS A 229 -20.79 12.18 -6.22
N ASN A 230 -21.47 12.17 -7.35
CA ASN A 230 -22.93 12.01 -7.41
C ASN A 230 -23.40 10.65 -7.97
N LYS A 231 -22.76 9.54 -7.51
CA LYS A 231 -23.40 8.20 -7.59
C LYS A 231 -22.87 7.25 -6.52
#